data_86de01ee4798dea4be1ac8b0a2a85b0e
#
_entry.id   86de01ee4798dea4be1ac8b0a2a85b0e
#
_cell.length_a   1.000
_cell.length_b   1.000
_cell.length_c   1.000
_cell.angle_alpha   90.00
_cell.angle_beta   90.00
_cell.angle_gamma   90.00
#
_symmetry.space_group_name_H-M   'P 1'
#
loop_
_entity.id
_entity.type
_entity.pdbx_description
1 polymer ?
#
loop_
_entity_poly.entity_id
_entity_poly.type
_entity_poly.pdbx_seq_one_letter_code
_entity_poly.pdbx_strand_id
1 'polypeptide(L)'
;MADFTALKYLTGFGNEFSSEDPRVPGSLPIGQNSPQQCPNGLYAEQLSGTAFTAPRHENQRSWLYRILPSVVHQPFTELKPVNDRFTNKFDDFFPNPNQLRWNPHPIKDGADFIDGLYTTAGAGHPTIRTGMAIYNYSCTKSMNNRCFYNSDGDFLIVPQQGALKIITEFGLLLVEPLEIVVIPQGIRFAVNVDGPSRGYVLEVYGTHFKLPNLGPIGANGLANARDFEYPTAWFEDVQNIDYHVITKYQGHFFDSTQHFSPFNVVAWHGNYVPYKYDLRKFMVINTVSFDHCDPSIFTVLTAPSTKEGTAIADFVIFPPRWGVAQNTFRPPYYHREFFWEARVHPESRPHV
;
A
#
# COMPACT_ATOMS: atom_id res chain seq x y z
N MET A 1 17.70 -12.76 10.87
CA MET A 1 17.41 -12.39 9.47
C MET A 1 15.99 -12.83 9.18
N ALA A 2 15.18 -11.98 8.54
CA ALA A 2 13.81 -12.30 8.19
C ALA A 2 13.76 -13.48 7.19
N ASP A 3 12.93 -14.50 7.50
CA ASP A 3 12.73 -15.66 6.62
C ASP A 3 11.42 -15.49 5.85
N PHE A 4 11.51 -15.43 4.54
CA PHE A 4 10.39 -15.27 3.63
C PHE A 4 9.95 -16.57 2.95
N THR A 5 10.48 -17.73 3.35
CA THR A 5 10.24 -19.00 2.65
C THR A 5 8.94 -19.71 3.04
N ALA A 6 8.43 -19.48 4.24
CA ALA A 6 7.25 -20.19 4.79
C ALA A 6 6.31 -19.23 5.53
N LEU A 7 5.97 -18.11 4.90
CA LEU A 7 5.08 -17.12 5.50
C LEU A 7 3.66 -17.67 5.65
N LYS A 8 3.05 -17.33 6.78
CA LYS A 8 1.62 -17.54 7.05
C LYS A 8 0.92 -16.21 7.07
N TYR A 9 -0.27 -16.18 6.50
CA TYR A 9 -1.08 -14.98 6.44
C TYR A 9 -2.42 -15.17 7.14
N LEU A 10 -2.94 -14.08 7.70
CA LEU A 10 -4.33 -13.97 8.11
C LEU A 10 -5.14 -13.52 6.90
N THR A 11 -6.41 -13.91 6.80
CA THR A 11 -7.23 -13.63 5.62
C THR A 11 -8.56 -12.98 5.98
N GLY A 12 -9.00 -12.05 5.12
CA GLY A 12 -10.30 -11.39 5.28
C GLY A 12 -10.18 -9.86 5.29
N PHE A 13 -10.67 -9.20 4.25
CA PHE A 13 -10.57 -7.74 4.12
C PHE A 13 -11.31 -7.01 5.24
N GLY A 14 -10.61 -6.08 5.90
CA GLY A 14 -11.18 -5.21 6.93
C GLY A 14 -11.56 -5.88 8.26
N ASN A 15 -11.15 -7.13 8.48
CA ASN A 15 -11.40 -7.82 9.73
C ASN A 15 -10.54 -7.27 10.87
N GLU A 16 -11.05 -7.44 12.09
CA GLU A 16 -10.25 -7.30 13.31
C GLU A 16 -9.38 -8.54 13.47
N PHE A 17 -8.08 -8.34 13.42
CA PHE A 17 -7.10 -9.40 13.59
C PHE A 17 -6.35 -9.24 14.91
N SER A 18 -5.76 -10.33 15.35
CA SER A 18 -4.73 -10.33 16.40
C SER A 18 -3.64 -11.33 16.04
N SER A 19 -2.40 -10.97 16.33
CA SER A 19 -1.26 -11.83 16.09
C SER A 19 -0.17 -11.57 17.12
N GLU A 20 0.48 -12.62 17.57
CA GLU A 20 1.70 -12.55 18.37
C GLU A 20 2.78 -13.40 17.74
N ASP A 21 4.02 -13.01 17.91
CA ASP A 21 5.15 -13.80 17.44
C ASP A 21 5.30 -15.07 18.26
N PRO A 22 5.36 -16.26 17.66
CA PRO A 22 5.42 -17.52 18.38
C PRO A 22 6.66 -17.70 19.27
N ARG A 23 7.69 -16.88 19.09
CA ARG A 23 8.87 -16.86 19.94
C ARG A 23 8.61 -16.25 21.33
N VAL A 24 7.54 -15.43 21.45
CA VAL A 24 7.17 -14.76 22.70
C VAL A 24 5.66 -14.94 22.95
N PRO A 25 5.20 -16.14 23.24
CA PRO A 25 3.79 -16.42 23.45
C PRO A 25 3.24 -15.69 24.69
N GLY A 26 1.98 -15.28 24.64
CA GLY A 26 1.31 -14.54 25.71
C GLY A 26 1.65 -13.06 25.73
N SER A 27 2.11 -12.49 24.61
CA SER A 27 2.42 -11.07 24.48
C SER A 27 1.18 -10.21 24.22
N LEU A 28 0.09 -10.79 23.72
CA LEU A 28 -1.19 -10.10 23.63
C LEU A 28 -1.82 -9.96 25.02
N PRO A 29 -2.23 -8.74 25.43
CA PRO A 29 -2.96 -8.57 26.67
C PRO A 29 -4.28 -9.33 26.68
N ILE A 30 -4.54 -10.05 27.77
CA ILE A 30 -5.78 -10.80 27.98
C ILE A 30 -6.52 -10.19 29.15
N GLY A 31 -7.83 -10.01 28.99
CA GLY A 31 -8.69 -9.45 30.02
C GLY A 31 -8.86 -7.94 29.89
N GLN A 32 -9.85 -7.43 30.61
CA GLN A 32 -10.32 -6.06 30.49
C GLN A 32 -10.31 -5.32 31.83
N ASN A 33 -9.86 -5.98 32.89
CA ASN A 33 -9.89 -5.42 34.26
C ASN A 33 -8.68 -4.50 34.48
N SER A 34 -8.92 -3.42 35.19
CA SER A 34 -7.88 -2.51 35.67
C SER A 34 -7.34 -2.95 37.06
N PRO A 35 -6.03 -2.76 37.37
CA PRO A 35 -5.01 -2.20 36.46
C PRO A 35 -4.51 -3.22 35.46
N GLN A 36 -4.31 -2.76 34.24
CA GLN A 36 -3.75 -3.59 33.19
C GLN A 36 -2.24 -3.35 33.05
N GLN A 37 -1.52 -4.41 32.78
CA GLN A 37 -0.10 -4.36 32.47
C GLN A 37 0.14 -5.10 31.16
N CYS A 38 0.94 -4.50 30.27
CA CYS A 38 1.38 -5.21 29.09
C CYS A 38 2.25 -6.40 29.50
N PRO A 39 1.97 -7.59 28.98
CA PRO A 39 2.84 -8.75 29.19
C PRO A 39 4.30 -8.43 28.80
N ASN A 40 5.24 -9.11 29.41
CA ASN A 40 6.68 -9.04 29.08
C ASN A 40 7.30 -7.64 29.11
N GLY A 41 6.68 -6.66 29.82
CA GLY A 41 7.18 -5.29 29.91
C GLY A 41 7.10 -4.52 28.60
N LEU A 42 6.27 -4.95 27.66
CA LEU A 42 6.10 -4.30 26.35
C LEU A 42 5.41 -2.94 26.46
N TYR A 43 5.70 -2.07 25.52
CA TYR A 43 5.05 -0.78 25.36
C TYR A 43 3.85 -0.90 24.42
N ALA A 44 2.68 -0.46 24.88
CA ALA A 44 1.47 -0.43 24.05
C ALA A 44 1.35 0.91 23.32
N GLU A 45 1.24 0.85 22.01
CA GLU A 45 1.05 2.03 21.15
C GLU A 45 -0.15 1.84 20.23
N GLN A 46 -0.97 2.89 20.08
CA GLN A 46 -2.07 2.90 19.13
C GLN A 46 -1.67 3.61 17.85
N LEU A 47 -1.89 2.96 16.72
CA LEU A 47 -1.84 3.57 15.40
C LEU A 47 -3.28 3.72 14.88
N SER A 48 -3.70 4.97 14.62
CA SER A 48 -5.06 5.28 14.17
C SER A 48 -5.05 5.73 12.71
N GLY A 49 -5.78 5.02 11.86
CA GLY A 49 -6.01 5.40 10.46
C GLY A 49 -7.15 6.39 10.29
N THR A 50 -8.10 6.42 11.22
CA THR A 50 -9.25 7.33 11.24
C THR A 50 -9.30 8.13 12.54
N ALA A 51 -10.16 9.14 12.59
CA ALA A 51 -10.45 9.85 13.83
C ALA A 51 -11.00 8.88 14.90
N PHE A 52 -10.73 9.13 16.18
CA PHE A 52 -11.26 8.31 17.29
C PHE A 52 -12.78 8.25 17.32
N THR A 53 -13.43 9.32 16.83
CA THR A 53 -14.89 9.49 16.78
C THR A 53 -15.50 9.07 15.45
N ALA A 54 -14.73 8.46 14.55
CA ALA A 54 -15.29 7.91 13.31
C ALA A 54 -16.40 6.88 13.62
N PRO A 55 -17.41 6.76 12.76
CA PRO A 55 -18.43 5.72 12.90
C PRO A 55 -17.81 4.35 13.10
N ARG A 56 -18.40 3.52 13.96
CA ARG A 56 -17.81 2.24 14.36
C ARG A 56 -17.44 1.34 13.17
N HIS A 57 -18.25 1.34 12.13
CA HIS A 57 -18.03 0.55 10.91
C HIS A 57 -16.94 1.12 9.98
N GLU A 58 -16.48 2.35 10.23
CA GLU A 58 -15.41 3.01 9.48
C GLU A 58 -14.12 3.16 10.30
N ASN A 59 -14.22 2.99 11.63
CA ASN A 59 -13.08 3.22 12.52
C ASN A 59 -11.96 2.24 12.25
N GLN A 60 -10.77 2.77 11.98
CA GLN A 60 -9.56 2.01 11.70
C GLN A 60 -8.48 2.37 12.71
N ARG A 61 -8.02 1.37 13.44
CA ARG A 61 -6.93 1.47 14.42
C ARG A 61 -6.31 0.11 14.64
N SER A 62 -5.06 0.12 15.11
CA SER A 62 -4.36 -1.05 15.61
C SER A 62 -3.55 -0.71 16.84
N TRP A 63 -3.42 -1.68 17.74
CA TRP A 63 -2.57 -1.62 18.91
C TRP A 63 -1.34 -2.48 18.67
N LEU A 64 -0.17 -1.89 18.92
CA LEU A 64 1.14 -2.51 18.74
C LEU A 64 1.81 -2.63 20.09
N TYR A 65 2.38 -3.79 20.37
CA TYR A 65 3.09 -4.09 21.61
C TYR A 65 4.57 -4.23 21.29
N ARG A 66 5.37 -3.25 21.75
CA ARG A 66 6.76 -3.04 21.34
C ARG A 66 7.75 -3.31 22.45
N ILE A 67 8.95 -3.74 22.08
CA ILE A 67 10.09 -3.85 22.98
C ILE A 67 10.59 -2.47 23.42
N LEU A 68 10.76 -1.55 22.49
CA LEU A 68 11.13 -0.15 22.70
C LEU A 68 10.15 0.79 22.02
N PRO A 69 9.78 1.93 22.65
CA PRO A 69 8.77 2.80 22.11
C PRO A 69 9.22 3.53 20.84
N SER A 70 8.28 3.76 19.93
CA SER A 70 8.54 4.38 18.63
C SER A 70 8.99 5.84 18.71
N VAL A 71 8.74 6.51 19.83
CA VAL A 71 9.10 7.92 20.04
C VAL A 71 10.56 8.12 20.44
N VAL A 72 11.32 7.06 20.68
CA VAL A 72 12.74 7.15 21.04
C VAL A 72 13.59 7.25 19.78
N HIS A 73 13.67 8.45 19.24
CA HIS A 73 14.48 8.75 18.05
C HIS A 73 15.01 10.19 18.11
N GLN A 74 16.00 10.51 17.29
CA GLN A 74 16.49 11.87 17.13
C GLN A 74 15.45 12.76 16.42
N PRO A 75 15.54 14.09 16.51
CA PRO A 75 14.69 14.97 15.72
C PRO A 75 14.81 14.69 14.22
N PHE A 76 13.69 14.85 13.50
CA PHE A 76 13.68 14.76 12.05
C PHE A 76 14.42 15.94 11.41
N THR A 77 15.22 15.63 10.40
CA THR A 77 15.89 16.62 9.55
C THR A 77 15.46 16.42 8.10
N GLU A 78 15.41 17.51 7.34
CA GLU A 78 15.06 17.44 5.93
C GLU A 78 16.04 16.53 5.17
N LEU A 79 15.49 15.58 4.40
CA LEU A 79 16.22 14.72 3.50
C LEU A 79 15.89 15.08 2.05
N LYS A 80 16.88 15.53 1.31
CA LYS A 80 16.68 15.78 -0.12
C LYS A 80 16.58 14.45 -0.85
N PRO A 81 15.56 14.27 -1.72
CA PRO A 81 15.47 13.06 -2.54
C PRO A 81 16.75 12.86 -3.36
N VAL A 82 17.23 11.63 -3.41
CA VAL A 82 18.38 11.27 -4.26
C VAL A 82 17.99 11.36 -5.73
N ASN A 83 16.71 11.15 -6.01
CA ASN A 83 16.14 11.25 -7.35
C ASN A 83 15.52 12.63 -7.55
N ASP A 84 16.11 13.44 -8.42
CA ASP A 84 15.63 14.78 -8.81
C ASP A 84 14.25 14.80 -9.49
N ARG A 85 13.74 13.62 -9.88
CA ARG A 85 12.41 13.44 -10.46
C ARG A 85 11.31 13.20 -9.43
N PHE A 86 11.65 13.08 -8.14
CA PHE A 86 10.65 13.00 -7.09
C PHE A 86 10.09 14.39 -6.80
N THR A 87 8.78 14.58 -7.00
CA THR A 87 8.10 15.85 -6.74
C THR A 87 6.64 15.64 -6.38
N ASN A 88 6.07 16.51 -5.56
CA ASN A 88 4.63 16.67 -5.33
C ASN A 88 4.09 18.02 -5.86
N LYS A 89 4.87 18.71 -6.67
CA LYS A 89 4.49 19.99 -7.30
C LYS A 89 3.88 19.75 -8.66
N PHE A 90 2.63 19.31 -8.69
CA PHE A 90 1.95 18.94 -9.93
C PHE A 90 1.53 20.17 -10.75
N ASP A 91 1.34 21.31 -10.12
CA ASP A 91 0.97 22.57 -10.77
C ASP A 91 2.11 23.19 -11.59
N ASP A 92 3.35 22.74 -11.40
CA ASP A 92 4.51 23.22 -12.17
C ASP A 92 4.49 22.70 -13.63
N PHE A 93 3.58 21.78 -13.96
CA PHE A 93 3.48 21.18 -15.28
C PHE A 93 2.28 21.70 -16.04
N PHE A 94 2.50 22.06 -17.29
CA PHE A 94 1.40 22.46 -18.18
C PHE A 94 0.50 21.25 -18.46
N PRO A 95 -0.83 21.36 -18.28
CA PRO A 95 -1.74 20.26 -18.47
C PRO A 95 -1.79 19.80 -19.94
N ASN A 96 -1.80 18.48 -20.13
CA ASN A 96 -1.88 17.88 -21.45
C ASN A 96 -3.08 16.91 -21.51
N PRO A 97 -4.14 17.24 -22.27
CA PRO A 97 -5.34 16.40 -22.36
C PRO A 97 -5.20 15.22 -23.32
N ASN A 98 -4.06 15.09 -24.00
CA ASN A 98 -3.83 13.98 -24.92
C ASN A 98 -3.57 12.69 -24.17
N GLN A 99 -3.89 11.56 -24.79
CA GLN A 99 -3.52 10.25 -24.27
C GLN A 99 -1.99 10.12 -24.25
N LEU A 100 -1.44 9.89 -23.06
CA LEU A 100 -0.01 9.70 -22.85
C LEU A 100 0.29 8.21 -22.62
N ARG A 101 1.46 7.79 -23.08
CA ARG A 101 2.01 6.46 -22.84
C ARG A 101 3.50 6.57 -22.58
N TRP A 102 3.97 5.78 -21.63
CA TRP A 102 5.40 5.71 -21.31
C TRP A 102 5.90 4.28 -21.48
N ASN A 103 7.08 4.15 -22.04
CA ASN A 103 7.80 2.89 -21.97
C ASN A 103 8.29 2.65 -20.55
N PRO A 104 8.42 1.38 -20.12
CA PRO A 104 9.02 1.06 -18.83
C PRO A 104 10.40 1.71 -18.72
N HIS A 105 10.66 2.38 -17.60
CA HIS A 105 11.98 2.95 -17.34
C HIS A 105 13.00 1.86 -17.08
N PRO A 106 14.23 2.04 -17.57
CA PRO A 106 15.32 1.12 -17.27
C PRO A 106 15.58 1.12 -15.76
N ILE A 107 15.87 -0.06 -15.22
CA ILE A 107 16.23 -0.21 -13.82
C ILE A 107 17.63 0.38 -13.62
N LYS A 108 17.74 1.38 -12.76
CA LYS A 108 19.01 2.00 -12.39
C LYS A 108 19.70 1.19 -11.29
N ASP A 109 20.97 0.94 -11.46
CA ASP A 109 21.79 0.28 -10.46
C ASP A 109 22.05 1.19 -9.25
N GLY A 110 22.08 0.60 -8.06
CA GLY A 110 22.56 1.24 -6.85
C GLY A 110 21.52 1.93 -5.98
N ALA A 111 20.25 1.99 -6.39
CA ALA A 111 19.16 2.56 -5.61
C ALA A 111 18.41 1.50 -4.78
N ASP A 112 17.98 1.85 -3.58
CA ASP A 112 16.96 1.13 -2.85
C ASP A 112 15.55 1.59 -3.28
N PHE A 113 14.50 1.07 -2.63
CA PHE A 113 13.12 1.37 -2.99
C PHE A 113 12.80 2.88 -2.91
N ILE A 114 13.28 3.58 -1.88
CA ILE A 114 12.99 5.01 -1.68
C ILE A 114 13.81 5.89 -2.62
N ASP A 115 15.10 5.59 -2.75
CA ASP A 115 15.99 6.34 -3.64
C ASP A 115 15.64 6.12 -5.11
N GLY A 116 14.95 5.03 -5.42
CA GLY A 116 14.47 4.69 -6.75
C GLY A 116 13.07 5.21 -7.10
N LEU A 117 12.38 5.89 -6.16
CA LEU A 117 11.08 6.50 -6.43
C LEU A 117 11.20 7.73 -7.33
N TYR A 118 10.35 7.85 -8.33
CA TYR A 118 10.19 9.06 -9.12
C TYR A 118 8.73 9.27 -9.52
N THR A 119 8.32 10.53 -9.59
CA THR A 119 6.95 10.92 -9.88
C THR A 119 6.64 10.80 -11.37
N THR A 120 5.54 10.17 -11.70
CA THR A 120 5.03 10.05 -13.07
C THR A 120 3.87 11.00 -13.32
N ALA A 121 2.94 11.08 -12.36
CA ALA A 121 1.76 11.93 -12.45
C ALA A 121 1.21 12.20 -11.05
N GLY A 122 0.33 13.17 -10.93
CA GLY A 122 -0.39 13.45 -9.71
C GLY A 122 -1.36 14.61 -9.87
N ALA A 123 -2.25 14.75 -8.89
CA ALA A 123 -3.20 15.84 -8.77
C ALA A 123 -3.56 16.07 -7.31
N GLY A 124 -3.86 17.30 -6.93
CA GLY A 124 -4.09 17.67 -5.54
C GLY A 124 -2.78 17.81 -4.75
N HIS A 125 -2.88 17.79 -3.43
CA HIS A 125 -1.71 17.97 -2.58
C HIS A 125 -1.92 17.33 -1.19
N PRO A 126 -0.89 16.73 -0.58
CA PRO A 126 -1.01 16.11 0.74
C PRO A 126 -1.40 17.10 1.84
N THR A 127 -1.03 18.37 1.75
CA THR A 127 -1.38 19.40 2.77
C THR A 127 -2.88 19.66 2.85
N ILE A 128 -3.62 19.55 1.74
CA ILE A 128 -5.07 19.68 1.72
C ILE A 128 -5.78 18.32 1.86
N ARG A 129 -5.03 17.23 2.02
CA ARG A 129 -5.51 15.88 2.22
C ARG A 129 -6.50 15.42 1.15
N THR A 130 -6.26 15.79 -0.11
CA THR A 130 -7.05 15.34 -1.25
C THR A 130 -6.19 15.23 -2.49
N GLY A 131 -6.49 14.25 -3.33
CA GLY A 131 -5.75 13.96 -4.54
C GLY A 131 -4.91 12.71 -4.43
N MET A 132 -4.01 12.54 -5.39
CA MET A 132 -3.19 11.34 -5.54
C MET A 132 -1.86 11.66 -6.20
N ALA A 133 -0.91 10.77 -6.03
CA ALA A 133 0.33 10.75 -6.81
C ALA A 133 0.62 9.34 -7.34
N ILE A 134 1.24 9.27 -8.49
CA ILE A 134 1.71 8.04 -9.08
C ILE A 134 3.20 8.13 -9.24
N TYR A 135 3.87 7.18 -8.61
CA TYR A 135 5.31 7.02 -8.69
C TYR A 135 5.64 5.73 -9.43
N ASN A 136 6.78 5.72 -10.09
CA ASN A 136 7.45 4.48 -10.42
C ASN A 136 8.60 4.28 -9.42
N TYR A 137 8.92 3.04 -9.15
CA TYR A 137 10.13 2.68 -8.43
C TYR A 137 11.02 1.77 -9.27
N SER A 138 12.31 1.88 -9.04
CA SER A 138 13.33 1.02 -9.64
C SER A 138 14.44 0.84 -8.63
N CYS A 139 14.66 -0.39 -8.16
CA CYS A 139 15.66 -0.68 -7.15
C CYS A 139 16.44 -1.96 -7.45
N THR A 140 17.70 -1.97 -7.03
CA THR A 140 18.59 -3.12 -7.09
C THR A 140 19.24 -3.43 -5.74
N LYS A 141 18.95 -2.59 -4.73
CA LYS A 141 19.46 -2.74 -3.36
C LYS A 141 18.32 -2.83 -2.36
N SER A 142 18.53 -3.61 -1.32
CA SER A 142 17.68 -3.68 -0.14
C SER A 142 17.86 -2.46 0.75
N MET A 143 16.84 -2.07 1.49
CA MET A 143 16.87 -1.02 2.51
C MET A 143 17.55 -1.58 3.78
N ASN A 144 18.86 -1.42 3.88
CA ASN A 144 19.66 -1.90 5.03
C ASN A 144 19.70 -0.83 6.12
N ASN A 145 19.32 -1.16 7.36
CA ASN A 145 19.22 -0.23 8.49
C ASN A 145 18.44 1.05 8.15
N ARG A 146 17.42 0.91 7.35
CA ARG A 146 16.62 2.01 6.82
C ARG A 146 15.17 1.54 6.67
N CYS A 147 14.23 2.32 7.17
CA CYS A 147 12.82 2.10 6.92
C CYS A 147 12.15 3.38 6.44
N PHE A 148 10.96 3.21 5.94
CA PHE A 148 10.14 4.32 5.45
C PHE A 148 8.73 4.20 6.01
N TYR A 149 8.08 5.35 6.23
CA TYR A 149 6.64 5.44 6.36
C TYR A 149 6.12 6.69 5.68
N ASN A 150 4.90 6.59 5.17
CA ASN A 150 4.24 7.71 4.52
C ASN A 150 3.24 8.36 5.46
N SER A 151 3.48 9.63 5.83
CA SER A 151 2.55 10.41 6.66
C SER A 151 1.47 11.13 5.85
N ASP A 152 1.55 11.11 4.52
CA ASP A 152 0.66 11.83 3.62
C ASP A 152 -0.56 11.00 3.19
N GLY A 153 -0.39 9.68 3.05
CA GLY A 153 -1.44 8.81 2.57
C GLY A 153 -1.07 7.34 2.49
N ASP A 154 -1.96 6.53 1.95
CA ASP A 154 -1.73 5.12 1.71
C ASP A 154 -0.90 4.91 0.45
N PHE A 155 -0.04 3.90 0.45
CA PHE A 155 0.64 3.39 -0.73
C PHE A 155 0.01 2.07 -1.20
N LEU A 156 -0.42 2.02 -2.45
CA LEU A 156 -0.71 0.80 -3.18
C LEU A 156 0.47 0.54 -4.11
N ILE A 157 1.21 -0.54 -3.87
CA ILE A 157 2.45 -0.89 -4.58
C ILE A 157 2.18 -2.07 -5.51
N VAL A 158 2.61 -1.94 -6.75
CA VAL A 158 2.41 -2.96 -7.80
C VAL A 158 3.75 -3.34 -8.40
N PRO A 159 4.35 -4.47 -8.02
CA PRO A 159 5.56 -4.96 -8.64
C PRO A 159 5.27 -5.46 -10.05
N GLN A 160 6.05 -4.97 -11.02
CA GLN A 160 6.01 -5.42 -12.42
C GLN A 160 7.11 -6.41 -12.74
N GLN A 161 8.27 -6.26 -12.11
CA GLN A 161 9.45 -7.12 -12.26
C GLN A 161 10.16 -7.24 -10.93
N GLY A 162 10.54 -8.44 -10.55
CA GLY A 162 11.17 -8.74 -9.28
C GLY A 162 10.20 -8.72 -8.11
N ALA A 163 10.34 -9.65 -7.19
CA ALA A 163 9.55 -9.70 -5.97
C ALA A 163 10.05 -8.69 -4.94
N LEU A 164 9.15 -8.21 -4.09
CA LEU A 164 9.46 -7.37 -2.95
C LEU A 164 9.32 -8.18 -1.66
N LYS A 165 10.35 -8.23 -0.85
CA LYS A 165 10.36 -8.77 0.51
C LYS A 165 10.17 -7.61 1.47
N ILE A 166 8.94 -7.39 1.90
CA ILE A 166 8.57 -6.24 2.71
C ILE A 166 8.55 -6.63 4.18
N ILE A 167 9.35 -5.94 4.98
CA ILE A 167 9.32 -6.02 6.44
C ILE A 167 8.45 -4.87 6.92
N THR A 168 7.45 -5.14 7.75
CA THR A 168 6.59 -4.11 8.35
C THR A 168 6.56 -4.25 9.87
N GLU A 169 6.03 -3.25 10.57
CA GLU A 169 5.80 -3.32 12.01
C GLU A 169 4.77 -4.40 12.40
N PHE A 170 4.03 -4.92 11.45
CA PHE A 170 3.00 -5.96 11.62
C PHE A 170 3.50 -7.36 11.26
N GLY A 171 4.64 -7.47 10.57
CA GLY A 171 5.22 -8.72 10.11
C GLY A 171 5.72 -8.65 8.67
N LEU A 172 5.88 -9.80 8.05
CA LEU A 172 6.54 -9.98 6.76
C LEU A 172 5.51 -10.19 5.63
N LEU A 173 5.75 -9.54 4.49
CA LEU A 173 4.98 -9.70 3.27
C LEU A 173 5.93 -10.00 2.09
N LEU A 174 5.72 -11.12 1.43
CA LEU A 174 6.32 -11.40 0.12
C LEU A 174 5.32 -11.00 -0.96
N VAL A 175 5.72 -10.08 -1.84
CA VAL A 175 4.86 -9.55 -2.90
C VAL A 175 5.51 -9.81 -4.24
N GLU A 176 4.90 -10.67 -5.01
CA GLU A 176 5.39 -11.07 -6.33
C GLU A 176 4.72 -10.25 -7.45
N PRO A 177 5.27 -10.21 -8.67
CA PRO A 177 4.54 -9.74 -9.84
C PRO A 177 3.18 -10.45 -9.97
N LEU A 178 2.14 -9.69 -10.33
CA LEU A 178 0.72 -10.07 -10.29
C LEU A 178 0.08 -10.05 -8.89
N GLU A 179 0.77 -9.59 -7.88
CA GLU A 179 0.21 -9.22 -6.58
C GLU A 179 0.25 -7.72 -6.39
N ILE A 180 -0.62 -7.21 -5.54
CA ILE A 180 -0.57 -5.83 -5.05
C ILE A 180 -0.44 -5.85 -3.53
N VAL A 181 0.17 -4.81 -2.98
CA VAL A 181 0.22 -4.59 -1.54
C VAL A 181 -0.19 -3.16 -1.23
N VAL A 182 -1.00 -3.01 -0.18
CA VAL A 182 -1.34 -1.71 0.39
C VAL A 182 -0.63 -1.57 1.73
N ILE A 183 0.14 -0.50 1.85
CA ILE A 183 0.73 -0.06 3.10
C ILE A 183 -0.02 1.21 3.54
N PRO A 184 -0.89 1.12 4.53
CA PRO A 184 -1.63 2.25 5.04
C PRO A 184 -0.73 3.35 5.63
N GLN A 185 -1.24 4.58 5.63
CA GLN A 185 -0.56 5.77 6.15
C GLN A 185 0.01 5.54 7.56
N GLY A 186 1.27 5.94 7.76
CA GLY A 186 1.94 5.90 9.06
C GLY A 186 2.63 4.58 9.40
N ILE A 187 2.42 3.50 8.64
CA ILE A 187 3.03 2.20 8.91
C ILE A 187 4.46 2.18 8.40
N ARG A 188 5.40 1.83 9.28
CA ARG A 188 6.81 1.68 8.93
C ARG A 188 7.06 0.38 8.18
N PHE A 189 7.84 0.47 7.11
CA PHE A 189 8.24 -0.69 6.32
C PHE A 189 9.62 -0.53 5.71
N ALA A 190 10.24 -1.64 5.38
CA ALA A 190 11.48 -1.72 4.60
C ALA A 190 11.29 -2.73 3.46
N VAL A 191 11.90 -2.44 2.32
CA VAL A 191 11.83 -3.28 1.13
C VAL A 191 13.19 -3.92 0.88
N ASN A 192 13.20 -5.24 0.83
CA ASN A 192 14.35 -6.03 0.42
C ASN A 192 14.09 -6.68 -0.92
N VAL A 193 15.13 -6.80 -1.73
CA VAL A 193 15.07 -7.39 -3.07
C VAL A 193 16.22 -8.39 -3.27
N ASP A 194 15.95 -9.47 -4.00
CA ASP A 194 16.99 -10.46 -4.36
C ASP A 194 17.73 -10.07 -5.67
N GLY A 195 17.21 -9.09 -6.38
CA GLY A 195 17.73 -8.63 -7.65
C GLY A 195 16.98 -7.41 -8.16
N PRO A 196 17.18 -7.02 -9.41
CA PRO A 196 16.51 -5.85 -9.97
C PRO A 196 14.99 -5.94 -9.88
N SER A 197 14.37 -4.91 -9.29
CA SER A 197 12.92 -4.80 -9.17
C SER A 197 12.46 -3.43 -9.66
N ARG A 198 11.29 -3.42 -10.27
CA ARG A 198 10.57 -2.20 -10.67
C ARG A 198 9.07 -2.42 -10.61
N GLY A 199 8.37 -1.33 -10.48
CA GLY A 199 6.92 -1.28 -10.49
C GLY A 199 6.43 0.14 -10.33
N TYR A 200 5.17 0.28 -9.93
CA TYR A 200 4.63 1.60 -9.61
C TYR A 200 3.95 1.61 -8.25
N VAL A 201 3.75 2.82 -7.76
CA VAL A 201 3.09 3.10 -6.49
C VAL A 201 2.00 4.13 -6.76
N LEU A 202 0.78 3.82 -6.35
CA LEU A 202 -0.32 4.76 -6.26
C LEU A 202 -0.42 5.25 -4.82
N GLU A 203 -0.29 6.53 -4.61
CA GLU A 203 -0.53 7.19 -3.33
C GLU A 203 -1.86 7.93 -3.36
N VAL A 204 -2.65 7.80 -2.30
CA VAL A 204 -3.92 8.51 -2.15
C VAL A 204 -3.92 9.34 -0.87
N TYR A 205 -4.42 10.58 -0.94
CA TYR A 205 -4.42 11.52 0.17
C TYR A 205 -5.78 11.61 0.85
N GLY A 206 -5.79 11.51 2.19
CA GLY A 206 -6.97 11.77 3.02
C GLY A 206 -8.07 10.72 2.96
N THR A 207 -7.78 9.55 2.42
CA THR A 207 -8.69 8.40 2.34
C THR A 207 -7.90 7.10 2.41
N HIS A 208 -8.61 5.98 2.62
CA HIS A 208 -8.06 4.64 2.61
C HIS A 208 -8.70 3.80 1.51
N PHE A 209 -7.96 2.82 1.01
CA PHE A 209 -8.51 1.85 0.06
C PHE A 209 -9.55 0.96 0.72
N LYS A 210 -10.67 0.76 0.02
CA LYS A 210 -11.81 -0.06 0.42
C LYS A 210 -12.21 -1.00 -0.72
N LEU A 211 -12.96 -2.05 -0.40
CA LEU A 211 -13.71 -2.79 -1.41
C LEU A 211 -14.79 -1.86 -1.99
N PRO A 212 -14.97 -1.86 -3.32
CA PRO A 212 -16.00 -1.03 -3.94
C PRO A 212 -17.41 -1.46 -3.52
N ASN A 213 -18.36 -0.53 -3.56
CA ASN A 213 -19.76 -0.87 -3.46
C ASN A 213 -20.16 -1.76 -4.65
N LEU A 214 -21.15 -2.64 -4.45
CA LEU A 214 -21.60 -3.57 -5.48
C LEU A 214 -22.15 -2.88 -6.75
N GLY A 215 -22.51 -1.60 -6.66
CA GLY A 215 -22.99 -0.81 -7.78
C GLY A 215 -24.39 -1.20 -8.27
N PRO A 216 -24.90 -0.54 -9.33
CA PRO A 216 -26.28 -0.72 -9.79
C PRO A 216 -26.57 -2.11 -10.37
N ILE A 217 -25.56 -2.80 -10.87
CA ILE A 217 -25.72 -4.17 -11.41
C ILE A 217 -25.32 -5.26 -10.40
N GLY A 218 -24.87 -4.89 -9.20
CA GLY A 218 -24.48 -5.82 -8.14
C GLY A 218 -23.19 -6.61 -8.43
N ALA A 219 -22.34 -6.14 -9.34
CA ALA A 219 -21.18 -6.86 -9.85
C ALA A 219 -19.83 -6.17 -9.63
N ASN A 220 -19.79 -5.05 -8.93
CA ASN A 220 -18.54 -4.42 -8.53
C ASN A 220 -17.91 -5.17 -7.34
N GLY A 221 -16.62 -5.04 -7.16
CA GLY A 221 -15.94 -5.61 -6.01
C GLY A 221 -15.85 -7.13 -6.01
N LEU A 222 -15.58 -7.71 -7.17
CA LEU A 222 -15.44 -9.15 -7.35
C LEU A 222 -14.12 -9.71 -6.80
N ALA A 223 -13.28 -8.87 -6.21
CA ALA A 223 -12.21 -9.31 -5.32
C ALA A 223 -12.84 -9.78 -4.00
N ASN A 224 -12.76 -11.09 -3.72
CA ASN A 224 -13.32 -11.64 -2.49
C ASN A 224 -12.53 -11.19 -1.27
N ALA A 225 -13.22 -10.76 -0.21
CA ALA A 225 -12.58 -10.36 1.04
C ALA A 225 -11.65 -11.44 1.62
N ARG A 226 -12.02 -12.72 1.49
CA ARG A 226 -11.24 -13.86 1.97
C ARG A 226 -9.88 -14.05 1.28
N ASP A 227 -9.66 -13.42 0.12
CA ASP A 227 -8.45 -13.57 -0.68
C ASP A 227 -7.40 -12.48 -0.38
N PHE A 228 -7.75 -11.51 0.48
CA PHE A 228 -6.81 -10.52 0.99
C PHE A 228 -6.02 -11.11 2.16
N GLU A 229 -4.71 -10.96 2.10
CA GLU A 229 -3.75 -11.58 3.01
C GLU A 229 -3.05 -10.51 3.86
N TYR A 230 -3.02 -10.73 5.18
CA TYR A 230 -2.42 -9.87 6.18
C TYR A 230 -1.25 -10.58 6.86
N PRO A 231 -0.18 -9.88 7.23
CA PRO A 231 0.98 -10.50 7.85
C PRO A 231 0.62 -11.07 9.24
N THR A 232 1.35 -12.10 9.67
CA THR A 232 1.40 -12.49 11.08
C THR A 232 2.54 -11.77 11.77
N ALA A 233 2.43 -11.53 13.08
CA ALA A 233 3.45 -10.82 13.84
C ALA A 233 4.82 -11.48 13.69
N TRP A 234 5.80 -10.64 13.39
CA TRP A 234 7.21 -10.96 13.35
C TRP A 234 8.00 -9.75 13.83
N PHE A 235 9.03 -9.96 14.60
CA PHE A 235 9.87 -8.89 15.13
C PHE A 235 11.35 -9.23 15.07
N GLU A 236 12.19 -8.20 15.17
CA GLU A 236 13.59 -8.30 15.46
C GLU A 236 13.95 -7.42 16.68
N ASP A 237 14.82 -7.94 17.54
CA ASP A 237 15.39 -7.20 18.67
C ASP A 237 16.83 -6.88 18.36
N VAL A 238 17.04 -5.85 17.53
CA VAL A 238 18.35 -5.37 17.14
C VAL A 238 18.56 -3.98 17.74
N GLN A 239 19.53 -3.87 18.63
CA GLN A 239 19.83 -2.65 19.36
C GLN A 239 21.28 -2.22 19.13
N ASN A 240 21.61 -0.99 19.52
CA ASN A 240 22.92 -0.37 19.36
C ASN A 240 23.41 -0.29 17.89
N ILE A 241 22.48 -0.01 17.00
CA ILE A 241 22.73 0.27 15.58
C ILE A 241 22.14 1.62 15.21
N ASP A 242 22.74 2.30 14.27
CA ASP A 242 22.13 3.48 13.67
C ASP A 242 21.12 3.01 12.62
N TYR A 243 19.85 3.29 12.88
CA TYR A 243 18.75 2.96 12.01
C TYR A 243 18.07 4.23 11.51
N HIS A 244 18.02 4.41 10.21
CA HIS A 244 17.41 5.58 9.57
C HIS A 244 15.92 5.37 9.36
N VAL A 245 15.12 6.23 9.98
CA VAL A 245 13.67 6.25 9.84
C VAL A 245 13.30 7.42 8.93
N ILE A 246 12.92 7.12 7.70
CA ILE A 246 12.55 8.11 6.71
C ILE A 246 11.05 8.27 6.70
N THR A 247 10.57 9.49 6.67
CA THR A 247 9.16 9.80 6.46
C THR A 247 8.95 10.72 5.28
N LYS A 248 7.85 10.48 4.55
CA LYS A 248 7.29 11.47 3.65
C LYS A 248 6.21 12.24 4.40
N TYR A 249 6.39 13.55 4.55
CA TYR A 249 5.47 14.45 5.24
C TYR A 249 5.26 15.73 4.45
N GLN A 250 4.01 16.05 4.13
CA GLN A 250 3.63 17.19 3.30
C GLN A 250 4.40 17.27 1.97
N GLY A 251 4.65 16.12 1.35
CA GLY A 251 5.36 16.03 0.08
C GLY A 251 6.88 16.08 0.15
N HIS A 252 7.46 16.21 1.34
CA HIS A 252 8.91 16.25 1.56
C HIS A 252 9.40 15.01 2.32
N PHE A 253 10.66 14.66 2.12
CA PHE A 253 11.30 13.61 2.90
C PHE A 253 12.02 14.19 4.11
N PHE A 254 11.94 13.43 5.19
CA PHE A 254 12.68 13.70 6.43
C PHE A 254 13.33 12.42 6.92
N ASP A 255 14.49 12.54 7.53
CA ASP A 255 15.23 11.45 8.14
C ASP A 255 15.40 11.67 9.64
N SER A 256 15.29 10.61 10.40
CA SER A 256 15.60 10.59 11.81
C SER A 256 16.36 9.31 12.14
N THR A 257 17.32 9.40 13.04
CA THR A 257 18.10 8.25 13.51
C THR A 257 17.55 7.74 14.83
N GLN A 258 17.39 6.44 14.96
CA GLN A 258 17.18 5.73 16.22
C GLN A 258 18.23 4.63 16.39
N HIS A 259 18.52 4.23 17.64
CA HIS A 259 19.60 3.27 17.92
C HIS A 259 19.12 1.82 18.06
N PHE A 260 18.00 1.47 17.42
CA PHE A 260 17.41 0.14 17.40
C PHE A 260 16.52 -0.04 16.17
N SER A 261 16.23 -1.29 15.82
CA SER A 261 15.30 -1.57 14.73
C SER A 261 13.88 -1.14 15.10
N PRO A 262 13.15 -0.43 14.20
CA PRO A 262 11.75 -0.09 14.38
C PRO A 262 10.80 -1.30 14.27
N PHE A 263 11.28 -2.43 13.75
CA PHE A 263 10.51 -3.66 13.58
C PHE A 263 10.54 -4.53 14.84
N ASN A 264 10.27 -3.91 15.98
CA ASN A 264 10.34 -4.50 17.32
C ASN A 264 8.95 -4.75 17.95
N VAL A 265 7.92 -4.84 17.11
CA VAL A 265 6.55 -5.15 17.54
C VAL A 265 6.39 -6.66 17.67
N VAL A 266 6.24 -7.11 18.90
CA VAL A 266 6.14 -8.55 19.24
C VAL A 266 4.74 -9.09 18.99
N ALA A 267 3.73 -8.25 19.21
CA ALA A 267 2.34 -8.60 19.03
C ALA A 267 1.52 -7.37 18.63
N TRP A 268 0.40 -7.59 17.98
CA TRP A 268 -0.51 -6.52 17.59
C TRP A 268 -1.95 -7.04 17.46
N HIS A 269 -2.92 -6.15 17.55
CA HIS A 269 -4.31 -6.42 17.17
C HIS A 269 -4.96 -5.18 16.57
N GLY A 270 -5.92 -5.37 15.69
CA GLY A 270 -6.69 -4.29 15.06
C GLY A 270 -7.07 -4.59 13.62
N ASN A 271 -7.58 -3.57 12.96
CA ASN A 271 -8.03 -3.61 11.57
C ASN A 271 -7.25 -2.64 10.65
N TYR A 272 -6.34 -1.85 11.18
CA TYR A 272 -5.48 -0.95 10.43
C TYR A 272 -4.11 -1.61 10.25
N VAL A 273 -3.98 -2.42 9.21
CA VAL A 273 -2.87 -3.36 8.99
C VAL A 273 -2.53 -3.38 7.51
N PRO A 274 -1.25 -3.49 7.11
CA PRO A 274 -0.90 -3.67 5.70
C PRO A 274 -1.41 -5.01 5.17
N TYR A 275 -1.75 -5.05 3.89
CA TYR A 275 -2.30 -6.25 3.27
C TYR A 275 -1.89 -6.38 1.81
N LYS A 276 -1.95 -7.60 1.29
CA LYS A 276 -1.72 -7.90 -0.12
C LYS A 276 -2.89 -8.67 -0.74
N TYR A 277 -2.96 -8.65 -2.06
CA TYR A 277 -3.95 -9.38 -2.84
C TYR A 277 -3.33 -9.93 -4.12
N ASP A 278 -3.63 -11.18 -4.43
CA ASP A 278 -3.20 -11.84 -5.66
C ASP A 278 -4.24 -11.58 -6.76
N LEU A 279 -3.85 -10.82 -7.78
CA LEU A 279 -4.71 -10.44 -8.90
C LEU A 279 -5.21 -11.65 -9.72
N ARG A 280 -4.54 -12.80 -9.63
CA ARG A 280 -4.97 -14.04 -10.27
C ARG A 280 -6.23 -14.64 -9.63
N LYS A 281 -6.54 -14.24 -8.39
CA LYS A 281 -7.75 -14.65 -7.66
C LYS A 281 -8.96 -13.79 -7.98
N PHE A 282 -8.80 -12.71 -8.76
CA PHE A 282 -9.90 -11.83 -9.10
C PHE A 282 -10.97 -12.59 -9.91
N MET A 283 -12.21 -12.47 -9.47
CA MET A 283 -13.34 -13.11 -10.13
C MET A 283 -13.75 -12.30 -11.35
N VAL A 284 -13.46 -12.83 -12.53
CA VAL A 284 -13.81 -12.19 -13.80
C VAL A 284 -15.26 -12.50 -14.15
N ILE A 285 -16.03 -11.44 -14.41
CA ILE A 285 -17.37 -11.57 -14.98
C ILE A 285 -17.35 -11.11 -16.44
N ASN A 286 -18.02 -11.89 -17.30
CA ASN A 286 -18.14 -11.54 -18.72
C ASN A 286 -19.29 -10.54 -18.92
N THR A 287 -19.20 -9.79 -20.00
CA THR A 287 -20.27 -8.93 -20.46
C THR A 287 -21.49 -9.76 -20.86
N VAL A 288 -22.66 -9.44 -20.34
CA VAL A 288 -23.90 -10.19 -20.59
C VAL A 288 -24.83 -9.49 -21.60
N SER A 289 -24.58 -8.21 -21.89
CA SER A 289 -25.28 -7.43 -22.90
C SER A 289 -24.39 -6.29 -23.42
N PHE A 290 -24.83 -5.63 -24.50
CA PHE A 290 -24.06 -4.56 -25.14
C PHE A 290 -23.74 -3.37 -24.24
N ASP A 291 -24.57 -3.08 -23.29
CA ASP A 291 -24.45 -1.95 -22.38
C ASP A 291 -23.80 -2.31 -21.04
N HIS A 292 -23.40 -3.57 -20.85
CA HIS A 292 -22.80 -4.04 -19.62
C HIS A 292 -21.27 -4.20 -19.72
N CYS A 293 -20.64 -3.22 -20.32
CA CYS A 293 -19.17 -3.13 -20.34
C CYS A 293 -18.63 -2.08 -19.36
N ASP A 294 -19.37 -1.80 -18.30
CA ASP A 294 -18.95 -0.84 -17.29
C ASP A 294 -17.62 -1.28 -16.65
N PRO A 295 -16.57 -0.45 -16.69
CA PRO A 295 -15.26 -0.82 -16.14
C PRO A 295 -15.29 -1.04 -14.63
N SER A 296 -16.31 -0.59 -13.93
CA SER A 296 -16.47 -0.79 -12.48
C SER A 296 -16.52 -2.27 -12.08
N ILE A 297 -16.96 -3.16 -12.97
CA ILE A 297 -16.94 -4.62 -12.72
C ILE A 297 -15.51 -5.18 -12.56
N PHE A 298 -14.50 -4.45 -12.99
CA PHE A 298 -13.09 -4.82 -12.87
C PHE A 298 -12.38 -4.15 -11.70
N THR A 299 -13.10 -3.42 -10.85
CA THR A 299 -12.54 -2.71 -9.71
C THR A 299 -12.16 -3.69 -8.61
N VAL A 300 -10.89 -3.68 -8.22
CA VAL A 300 -10.35 -4.45 -7.09
C VAL A 300 -10.50 -3.66 -5.79
N LEU A 301 -10.06 -2.41 -5.80
CA LEU A 301 -10.09 -1.49 -4.66
C LEU A 301 -10.49 -0.10 -5.13
N THR A 302 -11.19 0.63 -4.28
CA THR A 302 -11.52 2.05 -4.47
C THR A 302 -10.98 2.88 -3.33
N ALA A 303 -10.54 4.10 -3.63
CA ALA A 303 -10.21 5.14 -2.66
C ALA A 303 -11.25 6.26 -2.78
N PRO A 304 -12.32 6.23 -1.96
CA PRO A 304 -13.42 7.18 -2.11
C PRO A 304 -13.01 8.60 -1.75
N SER A 305 -13.55 9.57 -2.47
CA SER A 305 -13.43 10.99 -2.14
C SER A 305 -14.41 11.38 -1.03
N THR A 306 -14.19 12.52 -0.40
CA THR A 306 -15.17 13.16 0.49
C THR A 306 -16.39 13.68 -0.25
N LYS A 307 -16.31 13.85 -1.56
CA LYS A 307 -17.44 14.23 -2.41
C LYS A 307 -18.17 12.96 -2.84
N GLU A 308 -19.45 12.87 -2.49
CA GLU A 308 -20.30 11.74 -2.84
C GLU A 308 -20.31 11.47 -4.35
N GLY A 309 -20.25 10.20 -4.74
CA GLY A 309 -20.26 9.77 -6.14
C GLY A 309 -18.93 9.99 -6.88
N THR A 310 -17.83 10.30 -6.17
CA THR A 310 -16.50 10.43 -6.75
C THR A 310 -15.48 9.60 -5.98
N ALA A 311 -14.50 9.06 -6.69
CA ALA A 311 -13.32 8.43 -6.09
C ALA A 311 -12.08 9.30 -6.34
N ILE A 312 -11.11 9.23 -5.44
CA ILE A 312 -9.76 9.77 -5.67
C ILE A 312 -9.05 8.87 -6.68
N ALA A 313 -9.17 7.55 -6.50
CA ALA A 313 -8.61 6.56 -7.40
C ALA A 313 -9.38 5.25 -7.30
N ASP A 314 -9.48 4.54 -8.41
CA ASP A 314 -9.92 3.16 -8.49
C ASP A 314 -8.79 2.31 -9.04
N PHE A 315 -8.46 1.21 -8.35
CA PHE A 315 -7.56 0.21 -8.88
C PHE A 315 -8.35 -0.86 -9.58
N VAL A 316 -8.16 -0.96 -10.90
CA VAL A 316 -8.87 -1.91 -11.77
C VAL A 316 -7.90 -2.85 -12.45
N ILE A 317 -8.38 -4.06 -12.80
CA ILE A 317 -7.66 -5.00 -13.64
C ILE A 317 -8.53 -5.43 -14.81
N PHE A 318 -7.89 -5.72 -15.94
CA PHE A 318 -8.56 -6.26 -17.13
C PHE A 318 -7.93 -7.62 -17.50
N PRO A 319 -8.27 -8.70 -16.77
CA PRO A 319 -7.72 -10.01 -17.04
C PRO A 319 -8.28 -10.59 -18.34
N PRO A 320 -7.70 -11.67 -18.89
CA PRO A 320 -8.25 -12.40 -20.02
C PRO A 320 -9.71 -12.79 -19.76
N ARG A 321 -10.60 -12.51 -20.71
CA ARG A 321 -12.04 -12.74 -20.60
C ARG A 321 -12.71 -12.81 -21.95
N TRP A 322 -13.91 -13.36 -21.97
CA TRP A 322 -14.80 -13.31 -23.15
C TRP A 322 -15.61 -12.04 -23.15
N GLY A 323 -15.78 -11.42 -24.32
CA GLY A 323 -16.68 -10.30 -24.54
C GLY A 323 -17.94 -10.75 -25.28
N VAL A 324 -19.04 -10.01 -25.15
CA VAL A 324 -20.30 -10.29 -25.87
C VAL A 324 -20.21 -9.88 -27.33
N ALA A 325 -19.51 -8.81 -27.62
CA ALA A 325 -19.36 -8.26 -28.96
C ALA A 325 -18.02 -8.67 -29.56
N GLN A 326 -18.04 -9.53 -30.55
CA GLN A 326 -16.85 -10.17 -31.09
C GLN A 326 -15.93 -9.19 -31.84
N ASN A 327 -16.46 -8.34 -32.71
CA ASN A 327 -15.63 -7.64 -33.68
C ASN A 327 -15.67 -6.11 -33.65
N THR A 328 -16.68 -5.51 -33.04
CA THR A 328 -16.95 -4.07 -33.26
C THR A 328 -17.19 -3.28 -31.99
N PHE A 329 -17.46 -3.94 -30.87
CA PHE A 329 -17.84 -3.25 -29.66
C PHE A 329 -16.61 -2.78 -28.91
N ARG A 330 -16.37 -1.48 -28.96
CA ARG A 330 -15.34 -0.79 -28.18
C ARG A 330 -16.02 0.36 -27.50
N PRO A 331 -16.55 0.17 -26.28
CA PRO A 331 -17.25 1.23 -25.60
C PRO A 331 -16.30 2.43 -25.40
N PRO A 332 -16.66 3.60 -25.89
CA PRO A 332 -15.97 4.81 -25.50
C PRO A 332 -16.41 5.16 -24.08
N TYR A 333 -15.46 5.29 -23.19
CA TYR A 333 -15.72 5.81 -21.87
C TYR A 333 -15.44 7.31 -21.88
N TYR A 334 -16.48 8.11 -21.65
CA TYR A 334 -16.36 9.54 -21.43
C TYR A 334 -16.65 9.83 -19.98
N HIS A 335 -15.67 10.33 -19.27
CA HIS A 335 -15.84 10.80 -17.92
C HIS A 335 -15.58 12.31 -17.86
N ARG A 336 -16.31 13.02 -17.04
CA ARG A 336 -16.13 14.47 -16.85
C ARG A 336 -14.82 14.77 -16.11
N GLU A 337 -14.35 13.83 -15.34
CA GLU A 337 -13.11 13.92 -14.60
C GLU A 337 -12.04 13.11 -15.32
N PHE A 338 -10.80 13.58 -15.27
CA PHE A 338 -9.69 12.94 -15.94
C PHE A 338 -9.37 11.61 -15.26
N PHE A 339 -9.52 10.51 -15.98
CA PHE A 339 -9.06 9.19 -15.53
C PHE A 339 -7.63 8.94 -15.94
N TRP A 340 -6.80 8.61 -14.98
CA TRP A 340 -5.53 8.01 -15.24
C TRP A 340 -5.67 6.49 -15.17
N GLU A 341 -5.51 5.79 -16.29
CA GLU A 341 -5.52 4.34 -16.36
C GLU A 341 -4.10 3.81 -16.32
N ALA A 342 -3.65 3.31 -15.18
CA ALA A 342 -2.43 2.55 -15.07
C ALA A 342 -2.68 1.11 -15.52
N ARG A 343 -2.33 0.78 -16.75
CA ARG A 343 -2.36 -0.61 -17.20
C ARG A 343 -1.09 -1.32 -16.77
N VAL A 344 -1.23 -2.30 -15.90
CA VAL A 344 -0.20 -3.31 -15.68
C VAL A 344 -0.41 -4.38 -16.74
N HIS A 345 0.44 -4.41 -17.75
CA HIS A 345 0.54 -5.55 -18.63
C HIS A 345 1.71 -6.43 -18.19
N PRO A 346 1.46 -7.66 -17.72
CA PRO A 346 2.47 -8.68 -17.86
C PRO A 346 2.59 -8.94 -19.36
N GLU A 347 3.77 -8.77 -19.92
CA GLU A 347 4.16 -8.97 -21.31
C GLU A 347 2.99 -9.09 -22.31
N SER A 348 2.50 -7.97 -22.79
CA SER A 348 1.41 -7.96 -23.75
C SER A 348 1.90 -8.40 -25.12
N ARG A 349 1.49 -9.57 -25.53
CA ARG A 349 1.33 -9.79 -26.98
C ARG A 349 0.21 -8.85 -27.45
N PRO A 350 0.38 -8.15 -28.59
CA PRO A 350 -0.69 -7.37 -29.16
C PRO A 350 -1.86 -8.33 -29.45
N HIS A 351 -2.98 -8.10 -28.79
CA HIS A 351 -4.21 -8.76 -29.18
C HIS A 351 -4.71 -8.09 -30.47
N VAL A 352 -4.69 -8.87 -31.54
CA VAL A 352 -5.34 -8.58 -32.83
C VAL A 352 -6.84 -8.42 -32.61
#